data_b1f28376a7d0417ae681d63c3e71885e
#
_entry.id   b1f28376a7d0417ae681d63c3e71885e
#
_cell.length_a   1.000
_cell.length_b   1.000
_cell.length_c   1.000
_cell.angle_alpha   90.00
_cell.angle_beta   90.00
_cell.angle_gamma   90.00
#
_symmetry.space_group_name_H-M   'P 1'
#
loop_
_entity.id
_entity.type
_entity.pdbx_description
1 polymer ?
#
loop_
_entity_poly.entity_id
_entity_poly.type
_entity_poly.pdbx_seq_one_letter_code
_entity_poly.pdbx_strand_id
1 'polypeptide(L)'
;MCGIVGYIGPQAASEILLDGLRKLEYRGYDSAGIATIAPGQLHCIRAKGKLFNLHNKLQETPCPGQIGIGHTRWATHGKPEEHNAHPHRDMSQRLAVVQNGIVENHRDLREKLEAKGYRFLSETDTEVIPHLVADLLKGIEQETPLPFSPLLEAVRRAVGYLEGAFALGVISLDYPDELILVRQQAPLVIGFGQGELFCASDTTAIANHTQTVLSLDNGEIAKLTPLGVEIYTLQGDRLRKHPRTLDWNPSSVEKQGFRHFMLKEIHEQPSVIRACLGAYFNLETATPEDKLVSLGLNPALYPDLQQIEILACGTSWHASLVGRYLLEQLAGIPTSVHYASEFRYAPSPLVPNTLTIGVTQSGETADTLAALERERERRTHKVSQTGDDRYGARLIGITNRSESTLGHTVQDLIITPAGIEVGVAATKTFTAQLLAFYALALDLAIYRQSLPLDQILNLLGALQQIPSQMEQLLSTQEKAIETLAHQFAETQDFIFLGRGINFPIALEGALKLKEISYIHAEGYPAGEMKHGPIALLDAKVPVVTIAVPGVVYEKVLSNAQEAKARDARLIGVSPAGGESDFFDHLLPLPVVDERVSPLLTVVPLQLLAYYIAALRGLDVDQPRNLAKSVTVE
;
A
#
# COMPACT_ATOMS: atom_id res chain seq x y z
N MET A 1 9.41 -3.39 -1.92
CA MET A 1 8.61 -4.59 -2.29
C MET A 1 9.01 -5.06 -3.68
N CYS A 2 9.02 -6.38 -3.93
CA CYS A 2 9.39 -6.96 -5.22
C CYS A 2 8.19 -7.11 -6.16
N GLY A 3 8.45 -7.27 -7.47
CA GLY A 3 7.44 -7.59 -8.47
C GLY A 3 7.75 -8.89 -9.19
N ILE A 4 6.79 -9.82 -9.24
CA ILE A 4 6.88 -11.05 -10.03
C ILE A 4 6.00 -10.92 -11.27
N VAL A 5 6.51 -11.38 -12.40
CA VAL A 5 5.75 -11.63 -13.63
C VAL A 5 6.16 -12.99 -14.18
N GLY A 6 5.20 -13.79 -14.62
CA GLY A 6 5.46 -15.05 -15.33
C GLY A 6 4.54 -15.18 -16.54
N TYR A 7 5.01 -15.94 -17.51
CA TYR A 7 4.31 -16.15 -18.78
C TYR A 7 4.54 -17.57 -19.30
N ILE A 8 3.49 -18.14 -19.85
CA ILE A 8 3.53 -19.34 -20.67
C ILE A 8 2.53 -19.19 -21.82
N GLY A 9 2.98 -19.28 -23.06
CA GLY A 9 2.13 -19.08 -24.24
C GLY A 9 2.92 -19.02 -25.55
N PRO A 10 2.28 -18.67 -26.67
CA PRO A 10 2.90 -18.71 -27.99
C PRO A 10 3.83 -17.53 -28.31
N GLN A 11 3.80 -16.45 -27.50
CA GLN A 11 4.58 -15.24 -27.76
C GLN A 11 5.98 -15.32 -27.16
N ALA A 12 6.86 -14.35 -27.50
CA ALA A 12 8.17 -14.22 -26.89
C ALA A 12 8.01 -13.82 -25.40
N ALA A 13 8.36 -14.73 -24.49
CA ALA A 13 8.19 -14.51 -23.05
C ALA A 13 8.93 -13.26 -22.56
N SER A 14 10.12 -12.97 -23.08
CA SER A 14 10.95 -11.83 -22.65
C SER A 14 10.27 -10.47 -22.86
N GLU A 15 9.49 -10.29 -23.94
CA GLU A 15 8.77 -9.05 -24.22
C GLU A 15 7.59 -8.86 -23.23
N ILE A 16 6.82 -9.92 -23.02
CA ILE A 16 5.69 -9.93 -22.06
C ILE A 16 6.18 -9.68 -20.64
N LEU A 17 7.25 -10.36 -20.22
CA LEU A 17 7.85 -10.18 -18.91
C LEU A 17 8.34 -8.74 -18.71
N LEU A 18 9.03 -8.17 -19.70
CA LEU A 18 9.54 -6.80 -19.62
C LEU A 18 8.42 -5.76 -19.55
N ASP A 19 7.33 -5.94 -20.31
CA ASP A 19 6.16 -5.05 -20.24
C ASP A 19 5.49 -5.12 -18.86
N GLY A 20 5.27 -6.31 -18.33
CA GLY A 20 4.72 -6.51 -17.01
C GLY A 20 5.61 -5.94 -15.89
N LEU A 21 6.93 -6.18 -15.97
CA LEU A 21 7.89 -5.64 -15.00
C LEU A 21 7.94 -4.11 -15.01
N ARG A 22 7.77 -3.48 -16.19
CA ARG A 22 7.71 -2.01 -16.30
C ARG A 22 6.55 -1.43 -15.47
N LYS A 23 5.44 -2.13 -15.42
CA LYS A 23 4.28 -1.73 -14.61
C LYS A 23 4.45 -2.06 -13.12
N LEU A 24 5.42 -2.90 -12.75
CA LEU A 24 5.75 -3.23 -11.37
C LEU A 24 7.00 -2.51 -10.85
N GLU A 25 7.67 -1.68 -11.67
CA GLU A 25 8.91 -1.01 -11.27
C GLU A 25 8.72 -0.12 -10.03
N TYR A 26 7.51 0.45 -9.84
CA TYR A 26 7.17 1.20 -8.63
C TYR A 26 7.22 0.38 -7.33
N ARG A 27 7.24 -0.96 -7.45
CA ARG A 27 7.35 -1.90 -6.32
C ARG A 27 8.80 -2.21 -5.94
N GLY A 28 9.73 -2.18 -6.89
CA GLY A 28 11.13 -2.47 -6.64
C GLY A 28 11.97 -2.09 -7.87
N TYR A 29 13.07 -1.41 -7.65
CA TYR A 29 13.93 -0.87 -8.72
C TYR A 29 15.41 -0.98 -8.42
N ASP A 30 15.80 -1.76 -7.40
CA ASP A 30 17.19 -1.97 -7.00
C ASP A 30 17.94 -2.89 -7.96
N SER A 31 17.22 -3.82 -8.52
CA SER A 31 17.69 -4.70 -9.60
C SER A 31 16.51 -5.38 -10.29
N ALA A 32 16.71 -5.89 -11.49
CA ALA A 32 15.71 -6.64 -12.23
C ALA A 32 16.36 -7.79 -13.01
N GLY A 33 15.54 -8.78 -13.37
CA GLY A 33 15.99 -9.86 -14.24
C GLY A 33 14.86 -10.73 -14.74
N ILE A 34 15.15 -11.47 -15.80
CA ILE A 34 14.25 -12.47 -16.38
C ILE A 34 14.98 -13.79 -16.59
N ALA A 35 14.23 -14.88 -16.55
CA ALA A 35 14.67 -16.17 -17.02
C ALA A 35 13.62 -16.74 -17.97
N THR A 36 14.08 -17.33 -19.09
CA THR A 36 13.21 -17.99 -20.09
C THR A 36 13.77 -19.34 -20.48
N ILE A 37 12.91 -20.23 -20.96
CA ILE A 37 13.30 -21.52 -21.48
C ILE A 37 13.10 -21.53 -23.00
N ALA A 38 14.19 -21.78 -23.70
CA ALA A 38 14.23 -22.11 -25.12
C ALA A 38 14.65 -23.59 -25.29
N PRO A 39 14.47 -24.21 -26.47
CA PRO A 39 14.83 -25.61 -26.65
C PRO A 39 16.27 -25.92 -26.22
N GLY A 40 16.41 -26.71 -25.16
CA GLY A 40 17.70 -27.19 -24.63
C GLY A 40 18.46 -26.20 -23.74
N GLN A 41 17.94 -25.00 -23.48
CA GLN A 41 18.66 -23.99 -22.68
C GLN A 41 17.73 -23.13 -21.83
N LEU A 42 18.13 -22.88 -20.57
CA LEU A 42 17.57 -21.88 -19.69
C LEU A 42 18.43 -20.61 -19.77
N HIS A 43 17.84 -19.54 -20.29
CA HIS A 43 18.45 -18.22 -20.36
C HIS A 43 18.11 -17.43 -19.11
N CYS A 44 19.06 -16.67 -18.55
CA CYS A 44 18.84 -15.82 -17.38
C CYS A 44 19.67 -14.54 -17.52
N ILE A 45 19.01 -13.40 -17.62
CA ILE A 45 19.62 -12.07 -17.74
C ILE A 45 19.19 -11.24 -16.54
N ARG A 46 20.18 -10.62 -15.89
CA ARG A 46 19.97 -9.81 -14.69
C ARG A 46 20.69 -8.46 -14.84
N ALA A 47 20.18 -7.42 -14.21
CA ALA A 47 20.79 -6.10 -14.18
C ALA A 47 20.59 -5.43 -12.82
N LYS A 48 21.62 -4.70 -12.38
CA LYS A 48 21.55 -3.79 -11.24
C LYS A 48 20.82 -2.51 -11.62
N GLY A 49 20.04 -1.92 -10.71
CA GLY A 49 19.34 -0.66 -10.87
C GLY A 49 18.03 -0.79 -11.61
N LYS A 50 17.55 0.31 -12.18
CA LYS A 50 16.25 0.41 -12.84
C LYS A 50 16.09 -0.56 -14.02
N LEU A 51 14.85 -0.88 -14.34
CA LEU A 51 14.48 -1.82 -15.42
C LEU A 51 15.07 -1.44 -16.78
N PHE A 52 15.33 -0.16 -17.02
CA PHE A 52 16.04 0.30 -18.22
C PHE A 52 17.39 -0.39 -18.44
N ASN A 53 18.12 -0.69 -17.37
CA ASN A 53 19.40 -1.40 -17.47
C ASN A 53 19.22 -2.85 -17.93
N LEU A 54 18.16 -3.52 -17.47
CA LEU A 54 17.80 -4.86 -17.95
C LEU A 54 17.37 -4.81 -19.42
N HIS A 55 16.57 -3.82 -19.81
CA HIS A 55 16.14 -3.63 -21.19
C HIS A 55 17.35 -3.50 -22.14
N ASN A 56 18.34 -2.66 -21.80
CA ASN A 56 19.55 -2.50 -22.62
C ASN A 56 20.34 -3.82 -22.76
N LYS A 57 20.50 -4.58 -21.66
CA LYS A 57 21.16 -5.90 -21.72
C LYS A 57 20.41 -6.89 -22.61
N LEU A 58 19.08 -6.87 -22.62
CA LEU A 58 18.27 -7.74 -23.46
C LEU A 58 18.38 -7.41 -24.96
N GLN A 59 18.68 -6.14 -25.30
CA GLN A 59 18.97 -5.77 -26.68
C GLN A 59 20.33 -6.32 -27.17
N GLU A 60 21.31 -6.38 -26.26
CA GLU A 60 22.65 -6.93 -26.57
C GLU A 60 22.67 -8.46 -26.49
N THR A 61 21.95 -9.04 -25.56
CA THR A 61 21.89 -10.49 -25.32
C THR A 61 20.42 -10.93 -25.26
N PRO A 62 19.83 -11.39 -26.37
CA PRO A 62 18.45 -11.84 -26.40
C PRO A 62 18.18 -13.00 -25.43
N CYS A 63 17.00 -13.03 -24.84
CA CYS A 63 16.51 -14.06 -23.93
C CYS A 63 15.31 -14.77 -24.58
N PRO A 64 15.54 -15.71 -25.53
CA PRO A 64 14.47 -16.36 -26.27
C PRO A 64 13.71 -17.36 -25.41
N GLY A 65 12.47 -17.69 -25.82
CA GLY A 65 11.63 -18.68 -25.16
C GLY A 65 10.17 -18.26 -25.09
N GLN A 66 9.30 -19.24 -24.84
CA GLN A 66 7.84 -19.06 -24.76
C GLN A 66 7.30 -19.28 -23.34
N ILE A 67 8.16 -19.69 -22.42
CA ILE A 67 7.90 -19.72 -20.98
C ILE A 67 8.98 -18.93 -20.26
N GLY A 68 8.60 -18.20 -19.23
CA GLY A 68 9.57 -17.45 -18.46
C GLY A 68 9.00 -16.82 -17.20
N ILE A 69 9.92 -16.36 -16.36
CA ILE A 69 9.68 -15.64 -15.13
C ILE A 69 10.54 -14.38 -15.08
N GLY A 70 10.01 -13.32 -14.52
CA GLY A 70 10.70 -12.05 -14.36
C GLY A 70 10.46 -11.44 -12.98
N HIS A 71 11.39 -10.59 -12.58
CA HIS A 71 11.39 -10.01 -11.25
C HIS A 71 11.96 -8.60 -11.23
N THR A 72 11.33 -7.70 -10.47
CA THR A 72 11.91 -6.45 -9.99
C THR A 72 12.14 -6.55 -8.50
N ARG A 73 13.36 -6.26 -8.05
CA ARG A 73 13.80 -6.51 -6.69
C ARG A 73 13.83 -5.23 -5.86
N TRP A 74 13.32 -5.34 -4.66
CA TRP A 74 13.60 -4.49 -3.52
C TRP A 74 14.52 -5.26 -2.57
N ALA A 75 15.74 -4.76 -2.34
CA ALA A 75 16.76 -5.50 -1.60
C ALA A 75 16.43 -5.57 -0.09
N THR A 76 16.21 -6.77 0.41
CA THR A 76 16.09 -7.09 1.84
C THR A 76 17.36 -7.75 2.37
N HIS A 77 17.93 -8.69 1.62
CA HIS A 77 19.16 -9.43 1.93
C HIS A 77 20.18 -9.30 0.79
N GLY A 78 21.40 -8.92 1.12
CA GLY A 78 22.45 -8.65 0.12
C GLY A 78 22.28 -7.32 -0.61
N LYS A 79 23.40 -6.68 -0.96
CA LYS A 79 23.42 -5.38 -1.64
C LYS A 79 22.73 -5.46 -3.01
N PRO A 80 22.23 -4.33 -3.56
CA PRO A 80 21.64 -4.29 -4.89
C PRO A 80 22.73 -4.43 -5.99
N GLU A 81 23.28 -5.62 -6.09
CA GLU A 81 24.27 -6.03 -7.11
C GLU A 81 23.64 -7.08 -8.02
N GLU A 82 24.25 -7.26 -9.22
CA GLU A 82 23.70 -8.15 -10.25
C GLU A 82 23.59 -9.62 -9.79
N HIS A 83 24.57 -10.11 -9.03
CA HIS A 83 24.57 -11.49 -8.53
C HIS A 83 23.47 -11.73 -7.48
N ASN A 84 22.98 -10.67 -6.83
CA ASN A 84 21.87 -10.68 -5.89
C ASN A 84 20.50 -10.42 -6.56
N ALA A 85 20.48 -10.14 -7.87
CA ALA A 85 19.22 -9.95 -8.61
C ALA A 85 18.55 -11.31 -8.90
N HIS A 86 17.22 -11.35 -8.85
CA HIS A 86 16.45 -12.51 -9.31
C HIS A 86 16.28 -12.50 -10.82
N PRO A 87 16.06 -13.65 -11.47
CA PRO A 87 15.90 -15.01 -10.91
C PRO A 87 17.22 -15.62 -10.41
N HIS A 88 17.13 -16.44 -9.33
CA HIS A 88 18.22 -17.30 -8.90
C HIS A 88 18.12 -18.67 -9.53
N ARG A 89 19.26 -19.29 -9.82
CA ARG A 89 19.35 -20.61 -10.45
C ARG A 89 19.98 -21.64 -9.48
N ASP A 90 19.65 -22.90 -9.70
CA ASP A 90 20.34 -24.00 -9.05
C ASP A 90 21.79 -24.13 -9.57
N MET A 91 22.60 -24.94 -8.91
CA MET A 91 24.01 -25.16 -9.26
C MET A 91 24.20 -25.74 -10.68
N SER A 92 23.25 -26.53 -11.17
CA SER A 92 23.26 -27.09 -12.54
C SER A 92 22.76 -26.12 -13.61
N GLN A 93 22.23 -24.97 -13.21
CA GLN A 93 21.63 -23.94 -14.06
C GLN A 93 20.43 -24.43 -14.90
N ARG A 94 19.73 -25.44 -14.40
CA ARG A 94 18.57 -26.03 -15.07
C ARG A 94 17.23 -25.59 -14.48
N LEU A 95 17.25 -24.98 -13.29
CA LEU A 95 16.07 -24.51 -12.57
C LEU A 95 16.27 -23.04 -12.21
N ALA A 96 15.22 -22.23 -12.39
CA ALA A 96 15.21 -20.81 -12.01
C ALA A 96 14.01 -20.49 -11.14
N VAL A 97 14.23 -19.61 -10.14
CA VAL A 97 13.23 -19.19 -9.17
C VAL A 97 13.23 -17.67 -9.03
N VAL A 98 12.03 -17.10 -8.98
CA VAL A 98 11.77 -15.72 -8.50
C VAL A 98 10.99 -15.79 -7.21
N GLN A 99 11.24 -14.86 -6.30
CA GLN A 99 10.58 -14.79 -5.01
C GLN A 99 10.28 -13.35 -4.63
N ASN A 100 9.07 -13.11 -4.12
CA ASN A 100 8.72 -11.96 -3.31
C ASN A 100 8.65 -12.41 -1.86
N GLY A 101 9.08 -11.60 -0.92
CA GLY A 101 9.02 -11.93 0.51
C GLY A 101 10.38 -12.28 1.10
N ILE A 102 10.37 -13.00 2.22
CA ILE A 102 11.58 -13.40 2.97
C ILE A 102 11.47 -14.86 3.39
N VAL A 103 12.58 -15.61 3.25
CA VAL A 103 12.76 -16.94 3.84
C VAL A 103 13.53 -16.77 5.14
N GLU A 104 12.83 -16.80 6.27
CA GLU A 104 13.40 -16.49 7.58
C GLU A 104 14.47 -17.48 8.02
N ASN A 105 14.26 -18.77 7.75
CA ASN A 105 15.19 -19.84 8.11
C ASN A 105 16.26 -20.13 7.03
N HIS A 106 16.51 -19.18 6.11
CA HIS A 106 17.45 -19.35 4.98
C HIS A 106 18.87 -19.74 5.42
N ARG A 107 19.34 -19.27 6.59
CA ARG A 107 20.69 -19.59 7.09
C ARG A 107 20.86 -21.07 7.39
N ASP A 108 19.91 -21.65 8.10
CA ASP A 108 19.91 -23.08 8.46
C ASP A 108 19.81 -23.96 7.22
N LEU A 109 18.98 -23.54 6.24
CA LEU A 109 18.84 -24.24 4.96
C LEU A 109 20.12 -24.16 4.14
N ARG A 110 20.78 -23.00 4.12
CA ARG A 110 22.04 -22.78 3.43
C ARG A 110 23.15 -23.68 3.97
N GLU A 111 23.33 -23.73 5.31
CA GLU A 111 24.31 -24.62 5.97
C GLU A 111 24.08 -26.09 5.61
N LYS A 112 22.83 -26.56 5.63
CA LYS A 112 22.47 -27.92 5.25
C LYS A 112 22.76 -28.25 3.80
N LEU A 113 22.52 -27.30 2.88
CA LEU A 113 22.80 -27.46 1.46
C LEU A 113 24.30 -27.38 1.16
N GLU A 114 25.04 -26.49 1.82
CA GLU A 114 26.51 -26.42 1.72
C GLU A 114 27.17 -27.74 2.19
N ALA A 115 26.66 -28.35 3.26
CA ALA A 115 27.12 -29.68 3.72
C ALA A 115 26.87 -30.80 2.68
N LYS A 116 25.87 -30.62 1.80
CA LYS A 116 25.62 -31.52 0.65
C LYS A 116 26.41 -31.15 -0.60
N GLY A 117 27.27 -30.11 -0.57
CA GLY A 117 28.15 -29.70 -1.64
C GLY A 117 27.55 -28.63 -2.59
N TYR A 118 26.41 -28.04 -2.28
CA TYR A 118 25.87 -26.92 -3.02
C TYR A 118 26.71 -25.66 -2.78
N ARG A 119 26.88 -24.85 -3.83
CA ARG A 119 27.63 -23.59 -3.77
C ARG A 119 26.69 -22.43 -4.04
N PHE A 120 26.77 -21.41 -3.20
CA PHE A 120 25.98 -20.19 -3.29
C PHE A 120 26.80 -19.07 -3.94
N LEU A 121 26.16 -18.30 -4.82
CA LEU A 121 26.75 -17.20 -5.57
C LEU A 121 26.23 -15.84 -5.10
N SER A 122 25.13 -15.82 -4.33
CA SER A 122 24.52 -14.61 -3.83
C SER A 122 24.46 -14.57 -2.29
N GLU A 123 24.15 -13.40 -1.79
CA GLU A 123 23.93 -13.14 -0.36
C GLU A 123 22.43 -13.16 0.00
N THR A 124 21.57 -13.55 -0.97
CA THR A 124 20.10 -13.53 -0.78
C THR A 124 19.61 -14.75 -0.02
N ASP A 125 18.48 -14.58 0.65
CA ASP A 125 17.70 -15.66 1.24
C ASP A 125 17.08 -16.57 0.17
N THR A 126 16.78 -16.03 -1.02
CA THR A 126 16.10 -16.73 -2.11
C THR A 126 16.94 -17.87 -2.72
N GLU A 127 18.25 -17.76 -2.77
CA GLU A 127 19.10 -18.74 -3.47
C GLU A 127 19.05 -20.14 -2.85
N VAL A 128 18.59 -20.27 -1.59
CA VAL A 128 18.37 -21.60 -0.98
C VAL A 128 17.26 -22.37 -1.70
N ILE A 129 16.27 -21.68 -2.29
CA ILE A 129 15.09 -22.31 -2.89
C ILE A 129 15.45 -23.14 -4.13
N PRO A 130 16.11 -22.60 -5.18
CA PRO A 130 16.46 -23.40 -6.36
C PRO A 130 17.36 -24.59 -6.01
N HIS A 131 18.28 -24.44 -5.05
CA HIS A 131 19.11 -25.56 -4.60
C HIS A 131 18.30 -26.63 -3.86
N LEU A 132 17.38 -26.23 -2.98
CA LEU A 132 16.51 -27.15 -2.24
C LEU A 132 15.58 -27.91 -3.19
N VAL A 133 14.93 -27.21 -4.14
CA VAL A 133 14.07 -27.84 -5.14
C VAL A 133 14.87 -28.84 -6.00
N ALA A 134 16.06 -28.48 -6.45
CA ALA A 134 16.92 -29.35 -7.24
C ALA A 134 17.40 -30.59 -6.45
N ASP A 135 17.65 -30.44 -5.13
CA ASP A 135 18.03 -31.57 -4.25
C ASP A 135 16.88 -32.56 -4.09
N LEU A 136 15.68 -32.04 -3.84
CA LEU A 136 14.46 -32.85 -3.68
C LEU A 136 14.04 -33.52 -4.99
N LEU A 137 14.18 -32.83 -6.13
CA LEU A 137 13.83 -33.37 -7.45
C LEU A 137 14.61 -34.65 -7.78
N LYS A 138 15.91 -34.70 -7.47
CA LYS A 138 16.74 -35.90 -7.65
C LYS A 138 16.24 -37.13 -6.91
N GLY A 139 15.66 -36.91 -5.72
CA GLY A 139 15.06 -38.01 -4.93
C GLY A 139 13.70 -38.42 -5.50
N ILE A 140 12.88 -37.46 -5.89
CA ILE A 140 11.51 -37.67 -6.37
C ILE A 140 11.48 -38.42 -7.71
N GLU A 141 12.42 -38.17 -8.61
CA GLU A 141 12.49 -38.85 -9.91
C GLU A 141 12.69 -40.38 -9.79
N GLN A 142 13.09 -40.87 -8.60
CA GLN A 142 13.24 -42.28 -8.30
C GLN A 142 11.97 -42.91 -7.67
N GLU A 143 10.98 -42.06 -7.31
CA GLU A 143 9.73 -42.49 -6.71
C GLU A 143 8.68 -42.80 -7.78
N THR A 144 8.01 -43.96 -7.75
CA THR A 144 6.89 -44.29 -8.66
C THR A 144 5.83 -45.09 -7.92
N PRO A 145 4.52 -44.82 -8.08
CA PRO A 145 3.93 -43.70 -8.87
C PRO A 145 3.92 -42.39 -8.09
N LEU A 146 4.04 -41.24 -8.79
CA LEU A 146 3.87 -39.93 -8.20
C LEU A 146 2.42 -39.41 -8.40
N PRO A 147 1.85 -38.73 -7.40
CA PRO A 147 0.53 -38.13 -7.54
C PRO A 147 0.51 -36.88 -8.42
N PHE A 148 1.68 -36.24 -8.60
CA PHE A 148 1.87 -34.98 -9.34
C PHE A 148 3.04 -35.07 -10.31
N SER A 149 3.23 -34.02 -11.15
CA SER A 149 4.48 -33.90 -11.90
C SER A 149 5.67 -33.80 -10.92
N PRO A 150 6.85 -34.35 -11.27
CA PRO A 150 7.99 -34.32 -10.36
C PRO A 150 8.38 -32.90 -9.92
N LEU A 151 8.30 -31.90 -10.84
CA LEU A 151 8.61 -30.52 -10.50
C LEU A 151 7.62 -29.94 -9.49
N LEU A 152 6.30 -30.15 -9.69
CA LEU A 152 5.28 -29.70 -8.76
C LEU A 152 5.48 -30.31 -7.37
N GLU A 153 5.76 -31.61 -7.29
CA GLU A 153 6.00 -32.30 -6.02
C GLU A 153 7.29 -31.84 -5.34
N ALA A 154 8.37 -31.59 -6.09
CA ALA A 154 9.60 -31.06 -5.54
C ALA A 154 9.41 -29.65 -4.93
N VAL A 155 8.69 -28.77 -5.62
CA VAL A 155 8.37 -27.43 -5.11
C VAL A 155 7.47 -27.53 -3.88
N ARG A 156 6.43 -28.37 -3.92
CA ARG A 156 5.50 -28.58 -2.79
C ARG A 156 6.25 -29.06 -1.53
N ARG A 157 7.16 -30.02 -1.68
CA ARG A 157 8.00 -30.49 -0.56
C ARG A 157 8.99 -29.43 -0.10
N ALA A 158 9.60 -28.68 -1.03
CA ALA A 158 10.51 -27.60 -0.69
C ALA A 158 9.84 -26.54 0.19
N VAL A 159 8.62 -26.12 -0.16
CA VAL A 159 7.83 -25.16 0.62
C VAL A 159 7.61 -25.63 2.06
N GLY A 160 7.48 -26.93 2.30
CA GLY A 160 7.36 -27.48 3.66
C GLY A 160 8.60 -27.29 4.54
N TYR A 161 9.75 -26.93 3.97
CA TYR A 161 10.99 -26.60 4.71
C TYR A 161 11.20 -25.09 4.88
N LEU A 162 10.43 -24.24 4.17
CA LEU A 162 10.58 -22.79 4.21
C LEU A 162 9.73 -22.19 5.32
N GLU A 163 10.29 -21.26 6.06
CA GLU A 163 9.61 -20.44 7.06
C GLU A 163 9.57 -18.99 6.58
N GLY A 164 8.44 -18.29 6.82
CA GLY A 164 8.26 -16.87 6.46
C GLY A 164 7.15 -16.62 5.45
N ALA A 165 7.11 -15.38 4.96
CA ALA A 165 6.12 -14.90 4.00
C ALA A 165 6.74 -14.80 2.59
N PHE A 166 6.19 -15.53 1.60
CA PHE A 166 6.74 -15.51 0.24
C PHE A 166 5.70 -15.83 -0.85
N ALA A 167 6.00 -15.40 -2.06
CA ALA A 167 5.40 -15.88 -3.30
C ALA A 167 6.51 -16.34 -4.24
N LEU A 168 6.31 -17.48 -4.89
CA LEU A 168 7.32 -18.10 -5.76
C LEU A 168 6.81 -18.28 -7.18
N GLY A 169 7.72 -18.10 -8.16
CA GLY A 169 7.58 -18.58 -9.52
C GLY A 169 8.79 -19.44 -9.89
N VAL A 170 8.55 -20.66 -10.36
CA VAL A 170 9.58 -21.68 -10.62
C VAL A 170 9.43 -22.23 -12.04
N ILE A 171 10.53 -22.24 -12.80
CA ILE A 171 10.63 -22.91 -14.11
C ILE A 171 11.83 -23.84 -14.13
N SER A 172 11.73 -24.93 -14.89
CA SER A 172 12.81 -25.91 -15.03
C SER A 172 12.99 -26.34 -16.48
N LEU A 173 14.26 -26.43 -16.92
CA LEU A 173 14.62 -26.93 -18.25
C LEU A 173 14.21 -28.40 -18.45
N ASP A 174 14.11 -29.16 -17.36
CA ASP A 174 13.70 -30.56 -17.39
C ASP A 174 12.18 -30.72 -17.56
N TYR A 175 11.43 -29.67 -17.24
CA TYR A 175 9.96 -29.59 -17.35
C TYR A 175 9.57 -28.30 -18.08
N PRO A 176 9.90 -28.19 -19.39
CA PRO A 176 9.88 -26.91 -20.13
C PRO A 176 8.47 -26.37 -20.38
N ASP A 177 7.42 -27.16 -20.15
CA ASP A 177 6.01 -26.78 -20.31
C ASP A 177 5.31 -26.51 -18.97
N GLU A 178 6.05 -26.39 -17.86
CA GLU A 178 5.50 -26.17 -16.54
C GLU A 178 6.03 -24.89 -15.91
N LEU A 179 5.13 -24.01 -15.45
CA LEU A 179 5.40 -22.90 -14.56
C LEU A 179 4.71 -23.17 -13.23
N ILE A 180 5.47 -23.34 -12.15
CA ILE A 180 4.94 -23.60 -10.81
C ILE A 180 4.89 -22.30 -10.02
N LEU A 181 3.75 -22.05 -9.39
CA LEU A 181 3.49 -20.86 -8.57
C LEU A 181 3.15 -21.30 -7.14
N VAL A 182 3.63 -20.57 -6.15
CA VAL A 182 3.27 -20.80 -4.74
C VAL A 182 2.92 -19.46 -4.10
N ARG A 183 1.88 -19.47 -3.28
CA ARG A 183 1.56 -18.33 -2.42
C ARG A 183 1.58 -18.73 -0.94
N GLN A 184 2.42 -18.04 -0.19
CA GLN A 184 2.47 -18.06 1.27
C GLN A 184 2.54 -16.62 1.77
N GLN A 185 1.38 -16.03 2.07
CA GLN A 185 1.13 -14.64 2.52
C GLN A 185 1.38 -13.56 1.45
N ALA A 186 2.45 -13.61 0.65
CA ALA A 186 2.69 -12.61 -0.40
C ALA A 186 1.74 -12.79 -1.60
N PRO A 187 1.19 -11.71 -2.19
CA PRO A 187 0.17 -11.81 -3.23
C PRO A 187 0.70 -12.42 -4.55
N LEU A 188 -0.15 -13.25 -5.18
CA LEU A 188 0.11 -13.82 -6.51
C LEU A 188 -1.21 -14.11 -7.22
N VAL A 189 -1.32 -13.67 -8.49
CA VAL A 189 -2.50 -13.85 -9.34
C VAL A 189 -2.13 -14.54 -10.64
N ILE A 190 -3.08 -15.29 -11.20
CA ILE A 190 -2.99 -15.95 -12.51
C ILE A 190 -3.92 -15.22 -13.47
N GLY A 191 -3.42 -14.85 -14.65
CA GLY A 191 -4.19 -14.26 -15.74
C GLY A 191 -4.47 -15.25 -16.86
N PHE A 192 -5.68 -15.24 -17.41
CA PHE A 192 -6.12 -16.12 -18.48
C PHE A 192 -6.25 -15.32 -19.78
N GLY A 193 -5.37 -15.59 -20.75
CA GLY A 193 -5.42 -15.03 -22.10
C GLY A 193 -5.97 -16.02 -23.13
N GLN A 194 -5.82 -15.69 -24.40
CA GLN A 194 -6.25 -16.55 -25.51
C GLN A 194 -5.16 -17.55 -25.88
N GLY A 195 -5.19 -18.73 -25.26
CA GLY A 195 -4.16 -19.77 -25.44
C GLY A 195 -2.85 -19.46 -24.75
N GLU A 196 -2.86 -18.59 -23.77
CA GLU A 196 -1.71 -18.18 -22.98
C GLU A 196 -2.12 -17.91 -21.54
N LEU A 197 -1.17 -18.05 -20.62
CA LEU A 197 -1.35 -17.81 -19.20
C LEU A 197 -0.27 -16.86 -18.68
N PHE A 198 -0.68 -16.03 -17.76
CA PHE A 198 0.16 -15.06 -17.09
C PHE A 198 0.16 -15.32 -15.58
N CYS A 199 1.19 -14.93 -14.89
CA CYS A 199 1.12 -14.72 -13.47
C CYS A 199 1.77 -13.39 -13.08
N ALA A 200 1.29 -12.79 -12.00
CA ALA A 200 1.87 -11.56 -11.49
C ALA A 200 1.63 -11.41 -9.98
N SER A 201 2.50 -10.68 -9.33
CA SER A 201 2.30 -10.26 -7.94
C SER A 201 1.29 -9.11 -7.81
N ASP A 202 0.90 -8.47 -8.93
CA ASP A 202 -0.16 -7.47 -9.01
C ASP A 202 -0.84 -7.53 -10.37
N THR A 203 -2.17 -7.40 -10.40
CA THR A 203 -2.99 -7.44 -11.61
C THR A 203 -2.62 -6.35 -12.62
N THR A 204 -2.04 -5.22 -12.18
CA THR A 204 -1.59 -4.14 -13.06
C THR A 204 -0.57 -4.60 -14.09
N ALA A 205 0.29 -5.56 -13.74
CA ALA A 205 1.33 -6.08 -14.64
C ALA A 205 0.77 -6.78 -15.88
N ILE A 206 -0.37 -7.43 -15.75
CA ILE A 206 -0.97 -8.27 -16.80
C ILE A 206 -2.25 -7.68 -17.42
N ALA A 207 -2.68 -6.53 -16.94
CA ALA A 207 -3.95 -5.91 -17.32
C ALA A 207 -4.09 -5.55 -18.82
N ASN A 208 -2.98 -5.27 -19.52
CA ASN A 208 -3.00 -5.04 -20.98
C ASN A 208 -3.22 -6.33 -21.77
N HIS A 209 -2.96 -7.49 -21.15
CA HIS A 209 -3.02 -8.79 -21.80
C HIS A 209 -4.31 -9.54 -21.47
N THR A 210 -4.86 -9.36 -20.28
CA THR A 210 -6.10 -10.02 -19.85
C THR A 210 -6.81 -9.26 -18.74
N GLN A 211 -8.14 -9.34 -18.76
CA GLN A 211 -9.00 -8.89 -17.65
C GLN A 211 -9.53 -10.06 -16.81
N THR A 212 -9.29 -11.30 -17.25
CA THR A 212 -9.74 -12.51 -16.54
C THR A 212 -8.63 -13.00 -15.65
N VAL A 213 -8.84 -12.96 -14.32
CA VAL A 213 -7.82 -13.30 -13.33
C VAL A 213 -8.34 -14.25 -12.26
N LEU A 214 -7.41 -14.95 -11.61
CA LEU A 214 -7.66 -15.81 -10.47
C LEU A 214 -6.57 -15.56 -9.42
N SER A 215 -6.94 -15.16 -8.21
CA SER A 215 -6.01 -15.00 -7.09
C SER A 215 -5.76 -16.34 -6.42
N LEU A 216 -4.50 -16.67 -6.17
CA LEU A 216 -4.15 -17.76 -5.27
C LEU A 216 -4.40 -17.33 -3.83
N ASP A 217 -4.90 -18.24 -3.00
CA ASP A 217 -5.03 -18.01 -1.56
C ASP A 217 -3.76 -18.46 -0.81
N ASN A 218 -3.68 -18.10 0.45
CA ASN A 218 -2.56 -18.50 1.29
C ASN A 218 -2.48 -20.03 1.43
N GLY A 219 -1.28 -20.59 1.25
CA GLY A 219 -1.07 -22.04 1.29
C GLY A 219 -1.48 -22.78 0.01
N GLU A 220 -1.60 -22.08 -1.11
CA GLU A 220 -1.90 -22.71 -2.41
C GLU A 220 -0.67 -22.79 -3.31
N ILE A 221 -0.64 -23.85 -4.12
CA ILE A 221 0.33 -24.10 -5.18
C ILE A 221 -0.41 -24.33 -6.49
N ALA A 222 0.06 -23.72 -7.58
CA ALA A 222 -0.52 -23.86 -8.91
C ALA A 222 0.52 -24.34 -9.93
N LYS A 223 0.08 -25.19 -10.84
CA LYS A 223 0.82 -25.60 -12.04
C LYS A 223 0.14 -24.98 -13.26
N LEU A 224 0.86 -24.17 -13.99
CA LEU A 224 0.46 -23.59 -15.28
C LEU A 224 1.14 -24.36 -16.39
N THR A 225 0.35 -24.76 -17.39
CA THR A 225 0.82 -25.42 -18.61
C THR A 225 0.09 -24.81 -19.81
N PRO A 226 0.53 -25.04 -21.07
CA PRO A 226 -0.22 -24.64 -22.24
C PRO A 226 -1.65 -25.23 -22.31
N LEU A 227 -1.93 -26.29 -21.54
CA LEU A 227 -3.24 -26.95 -21.46
C LEU A 227 -4.17 -26.33 -20.40
N GLY A 228 -3.65 -25.49 -19.50
CA GLY A 228 -4.43 -24.83 -18.45
C GLY A 228 -3.76 -24.79 -17.09
N VAL A 229 -4.57 -24.57 -16.06
CA VAL A 229 -4.15 -24.36 -14.67
C VAL A 229 -4.69 -25.46 -13.79
N GLU A 230 -3.83 -26.01 -12.96
CA GLU A 230 -4.19 -26.91 -11.85
C GLU A 230 -3.77 -26.28 -10.54
N ILE A 231 -4.66 -26.26 -9.55
CA ILE A 231 -4.41 -25.64 -8.22
C ILE A 231 -4.59 -26.68 -7.14
N TYR A 232 -3.70 -26.65 -6.16
CA TYR A 232 -3.70 -27.58 -5.04
C TYR A 232 -3.40 -26.84 -3.72
N THR A 233 -3.85 -27.42 -2.61
CA THR A 233 -3.33 -27.06 -1.30
C THR A 233 -1.89 -27.57 -1.14
N LEU A 234 -1.13 -27.02 -0.20
CA LEU A 234 0.20 -27.57 0.15
C LEU A 234 0.13 -29.01 0.69
N GLN A 235 -1.05 -29.46 1.16
CA GLN A 235 -1.31 -30.85 1.56
C GLN A 235 -1.52 -31.79 0.36
N GLY A 236 -1.81 -31.23 -0.84
CA GLY A 236 -1.98 -31.97 -2.08
C GLY A 236 -3.44 -32.14 -2.53
N ASP A 237 -4.39 -31.50 -1.85
CA ASP A 237 -5.80 -31.55 -2.26
C ASP A 237 -6.03 -30.64 -3.47
N ARG A 238 -6.69 -31.18 -4.51
CA ARG A 238 -7.00 -30.41 -5.71
C ARG A 238 -8.13 -29.43 -5.45
N LEU A 239 -7.93 -28.17 -5.82
CA LEU A 239 -8.89 -27.10 -5.65
C LEU A 239 -9.58 -26.76 -6.98
N ARG A 240 -10.85 -26.38 -6.91
CA ARG A 240 -11.60 -25.81 -8.04
C ARG A 240 -11.92 -24.36 -7.72
N LYS A 241 -11.34 -23.45 -8.50
CA LYS A 241 -11.54 -22.01 -8.36
C LYS A 241 -12.07 -21.45 -9.68
N HIS A 242 -12.80 -20.34 -9.60
CA HIS A 242 -13.37 -19.68 -10.76
C HIS A 242 -12.63 -18.36 -11.00
N PRO A 243 -12.14 -18.11 -12.23
CA PRO A 243 -11.63 -16.82 -12.63
C PRO A 243 -12.71 -15.74 -12.54
N ARG A 244 -12.29 -14.50 -12.30
CA ARG A 244 -13.16 -13.31 -12.29
C ARG A 244 -12.67 -12.27 -13.28
N THR A 245 -13.55 -11.39 -13.71
CA THR A 245 -13.20 -10.25 -14.58
C THR A 245 -12.85 -9.04 -13.71
N LEU A 246 -11.81 -8.32 -14.10
CA LEU A 246 -11.41 -7.05 -13.46
C LEU A 246 -12.24 -5.89 -14.03
N ASP A 247 -12.85 -5.11 -13.16
CA ASP A 247 -13.73 -3.98 -13.52
C ASP A 247 -12.97 -2.64 -13.66
N TRP A 248 -11.73 -2.63 -14.15
CA TRP A 248 -10.97 -1.40 -14.28
C TRP A 248 -10.33 -1.19 -15.67
N ASN A 249 -10.13 0.09 -16.03
CA ASN A 249 -9.64 0.48 -17.35
C ASN A 249 -8.10 0.64 -17.34
N PRO A 250 -7.35 -0.03 -18.21
CA PRO A 250 -5.90 0.11 -18.34
C PRO A 250 -5.39 1.54 -18.57
N SER A 251 -6.17 2.39 -19.24
CA SER A 251 -5.82 3.80 -19.49
C SER A 251 -5.72 4.67 -18.23
N SER A 252 -6.21 4.18 -17.07
CA SER A 252 -6.07 4.89 -15.80
C SER A 252 -4.62 4.96 -15.28
N VAL A 253 -3.72 4.15 -15.83
CA VAL A 253 -2.30 4.07 -15.45
C VAL A 253 -1.41 4.99 -16.29
N GLU A 254 -1.97 5.92 -17.07
CA GLU A 254 -1.22 6.88 -17.88
C GLU A 254 -1.10 8.24 -17.17
N LYS A 255 0.00 8.98 -17.44
CA LYS A 255 0.23 10.32 -16.86
C LYS A 255 -0.73 11.41 -17.39
N GLN A 256 -1.44 11.17 -18.47
CA GLN A 256 -2.45 12.07 -19.05
C GLN A 256 -1.95 13.53 -19.23
N GLY A 257 -0.69 13.72 -19.64
CA GLY A 257 -0.08 15.03 -19.85
C GLY A 257 0.60 15.63 -18.62
N PHE A 258 0.42 15.10 -17.43
CA PHE A 258 1.14 15.53 -16.24
C PHE A 258 2.61 15.07 -16.27
N ARG A 259 3.48 15.87 -15.67
CA ARG A 259 4.91 15.57 -15.58
C ARG A 259 5.18 14.29 -14.75
N HIS A 260 4.44 14.10 -13.64
CA HIS A 260 4.57 12.99 -12.72
C HIS A 260 3.19 12.42 -12.34
N PHE A 261 3.15 11.14 -11.95
CA PHE A 261 1.92 10.53 -11.43
C PHE A 261 1.41 11.22 -10.18
N MET A 262 2.29 11.56 -9.23
CA MET A 262 1.88 12.25 -8.01
C MET A 262 1.13 13.55 -8.29
N LEU A 263 1.57 14.37 -9.25
CA LEU A 263 0.86 15.60 -9.60
C LEU A 263 -0.52 15.31 -10.19
N LYS A 264 -0.61 14.33 -11.11
CA LYS A 264 -1.90 13.85 -11.63
C LYS A 264 -2.82 13.43 -10.49
N GLU A 265 -2.32 12.63 -9.56
CA GLU A 265 -3.07 12.06 -8.44
C GLU A 265 -3.52 13.13 -7.44
N ILE A 266 -2.76 14.20 -7.25
CA ILE A 266 -3.19 15.40 -6.51
C ILE A 266 -4.39 16.05 -7.23
N HIS A 267 -4.34 16.19 -8.55
CA HIS A 267 -5.43 16.75 -9.36
C HIS A 267 -6.66 15.84 -9.49
N GLU A 268 -6.51 14.54 -9.26
CA GLU A 268 -7.62 13.59 -9.26
C GLU A 268 -8.46 13.62 -7.97
N GLN A 269 -7.96 14.22 -6.89
CA GLN A 269 -8.64 14.22 -5.59
C GLN A 269 -10.09 14.74 -5.64
N PRO A 270 -10.44 15.83 -6.36
CA PRO A 270 -11.83 16.28 -6.46
C PRO A 270 -12.76 15.20 -7.04
N SER A 271 -12.31 14.49 -8.06
CA SER A 271 -13.09 13.40 -8.68
C SER A 271 -13.21 12.19 -7.76
N VAL A 272 -12.15 11.87 -7.01
CA VAL A 272 -12.15 10.81 -5.99
C VAL A 272 -13.13 11.13 -4.87
N ILE A 273 -13.18 12.39 -4.40
CA ILE A 273 -14.15 12.81 -3.38
C ILE A 273 -15.58 12.62 -3.91
N ARG A 274 -15.88 13.04 -5.16
CA ARG A 274 -17.20 12.81 -5.77
C ARG A 274 -17.55 11.33 -5.84
N ALA A 275 -16.61 10.49 -6.22
CA ALA A 275 -16.81 9.04 -6.26
C ALA A 275 -17.10 8.46 -4.87
N CYS A 276 -16.37 8.89 -3.84
CA CYS A 276 -16.61 8.49 -2.46
C CYS A 276 -17.98 8.98 -1.95
N LEU A 277 -18.33 10.24 -2.22
CA LEU A 277 -19.63 10.79 -1.83
C LEU A 277 -20.78 10.01 -2.49
N GLY A 278 -20.67 9.70 -3.78
CA GLY A 278 -21.68 8.91 -4.49
C GLY A 278 -21.74 7.44 -4.05
N ALA A 279 -20.61 6.88 -3.59
CA ALA A 279 -20.57 5.49 -3.11
C ALA A 279 -21.10 5.32 -1.69
N TYR A 280 -20.89 6.30 -0.82
CA TYR A 280 -21.16 6.18 0.61
C TYR A 280 -22.46 6.85 1.05
N PHE A 281 -22.93 7.87 0.31
CA PHE A 281 -24.06 8.68 0.72
C PHE A 281 -25.18 8.66 -0.32
N ASN A 282 -26.40 8.47 0.14
CA ASN A 282 -27.58 8.57 -0.68
C ASN A 282 -28.13 10.01 -0.59
N LEU A 283 -27.60 10.88 -1.46
CA LEU A 283 -27.85 12.33 -1.41
C LEU A 283 -29.14 12.76 -2.14
N GLU A 284 -29.76 11.85 -2.92
CA GLU A 284 -30.96 12.15 -3.72
C GLU A 284 -32.26 11.81 -2.99
N THR A 285 -32.20 11.07 -1.90
CA THR A 285 -33.39 10.62 -1.17
C THR A 285 -33.71 11.54 -0.01
N ALA A 286 -34.85 12.19 -0.11
CA ALA A 286 -35.39 13.13 0.90
C ALA A 286 -36.36 12.48 1.90
N THR A 287 -36.47 11.15 1.95
CA THR A 287 -37.38 10.48 2.87
C THR A 287 -36.63 9.96 4.11
N PRO A 288 -37.22 10.10 5.33
CA PRO A 288 -36.59 9.60 6.56
C PRO A 288 -36.38 8.08 6.62
N GLU A 289 -36.96 7.33 5.66
CA GLU A 289 -36.90 5.87 5.60
C GLU A 289 -35.70 5.33 4.80
N ASP A 290 -35.10 6.18 3.97
CA ASP A 290 -33.93 5.79 3.18
C ASP A 290 -32.63 6.00 3.97
N LYS A 291 -31.77 4.99 3.98
CA LYS A 291 -30.46 5.09 4.63
C LYS A 291 -29.63 6.21 3.99
N LEU A 292 -29.37 7.25 4.76
CA LEU A 292 -28.54 8.39 4.34
C LEU A 292 -27.08 7.98 4.07
N VAL A 293 -26.58 6.97 4.77
CA VAL A 293 -25.23 6.40 4.61
C VAL A 293 -25.36 4.92 4.25
N SER A 294 -24.62 4.47 3.26
CA SER A 294 -24.59 3.09 2.79
C SER A 294 -23.15 2.60 2.61
N LEU A 295 -22.60 1.97 3.64
CA LEU A 295 -21.26 1.40 3.63
C LEU A 295 -21.23 -0.09 3.30
N GLY A 296 -22.39 -0.74 3.20
CA GLY A 296 -22.47 -2.19 2.97
C GLY A 296 -22.02 -3.04 4.16
N LEU A 297 -21.79 -2.44 5.33
CA LEU A 297 -21.37 -3.15 6.53
C LEU A 297 -22.53 -3.93 7.17
N ASN A 298 -22.19 -5.07 7.78
CA ASN A 298 -23.15 -5.86 8.53
C ASN A 298 -23.66 -5.07 9.75
N PRO A 299 -24.97 -4.83 9.88
CA PRO A 299 -25.54 -4.11 11.02
C PRO A 299 -25.24 -4.76 12.39
N ALA A 300 -24.95 -6.07 12.43
CA ALA A 300 -24.57 -6.78 13.63
C ALA A 300 -23.24 -6.30 14.26
N LEU A 301 -22.45 -5.51 13.53
CA LEU A 301 -21.21 -4.90 14.03
C LEU A 301 -21.46 -3.78 15.05
N TYR A 302 -22.62 -3.09 15.00
CA TYR A 302 -22.88 -1.83 15.71
C TYR A 302 -23.44 -1.96 17.12
N PRO A 303 -24.22 -3.02 17.48
CA PRO A 303 -24.81 -3.11 18.81
C PRO A 303 -23.76 -3.08 19.92
N ASP A 304 -24.06 -2.31 20.97
CA ASP A 304 -23.28 -2.25 22.22
C ASP A 304 -21.80 -1.90 22.06
N LEU A 305 -21.39 -1.26 20.95
CA LEU A 305 -20.01 -0.83 20.77
C LEU A 305 -19.53 0.05 21.92
N GLN A 306 -18.47 -0.38 22.59
CA GLN A 306 -17.83 0.34 23.70
C GLN A 306 -16.57 1.06 23.26
N GLN A 307 -15.86 0.53 22.26
CA GLN A 307 -14.59 1.05 21.79
C GLN A 307 -14.38 0.72 20.31
N ILE A 308 -13.60 1.57 19.64
CA ILE A 308 -13.02 1.28 18.31
C ILE A 308 -11.50 1.27 18.45
N GLU A 309 -10.85 0.26 17.88
CA GLU A 309 -9.39 0.19 17.69
C GLU A 309 -9.05 0.24 16.22
N ILE A 310 -8.13 1.10 15.82
CA ILE A 310 -7.71 1.27 14.43
C ILE A 310 -6.24 0.91 14.32
N LEU A 311 -5.93 -0.01 13.38
CA LEU A 311 -4.59 -0.54 13.13
C LEU A 311 -4.13 -0.11 11.74
N ALA A 312 -3.05 0.68 11.67
CA ALA A 312 -2.58 1.24 10.41
C ALA A 312 -1.08 1.59 10.47
N CYS A 313 -0.51 1.86 9.29
CA CYS A 313 0.87 2.32 9.12
C CYS A 313 0.92 3.58 8.24
N GLY A 314 1.93 4.45 8.46
CA GLY A 314 2.25 5.59 7.60
C GLY A 314 1.06 6.54 7.35
N THR A 315 0.83 6.88 6.09
CA THR A 315 -0.28 7.76 5.67
C THR A 315 -1.65 7.27 6.13
N SER A 316 -1.89 5.95 6.11
CA SER A 316 -3.14 5.36 6.64
C SER A 316 -3.29 5.56 8.15
N TRP A 317 -2.19 5.57 8.90
CA TRP A 317 -2.22 5.90 10.32
C TRP A 317 -2.59 7.37 10.55
N HIS A 318 -2.07 8.31 9.73
CA HIS A 318 -2.49 9.72 9.80
C HIS A 318 -3.98 9.90 9.45
N ALA A 319 -4.49 9.20 8.43
CA ALA A 319 -5.91 9.20 8.12
C ALA A 319 -6.75 8.66 9.30
N SER A 320 -6.27 7.61 9.96
CA SER A 320 -6.90 7.01 11.13
C SER A 320 -6.94 7.95 12.33
N LEU A 321 -5.93 8.80 12.51
CA LEU A 321 -5.96 9.84 13.55
C LEU A 321 -7.06 10.88 13.30
N VAL A 322 -7.29 11.28 12.03
CA VAL A 322 -8.47 12.11 11.68
C VAL A 322 -9.75 11.34 11.96
N GLY A 323 -9.80 10.07 11.54
CA GLY A 323 -10.91 9.15 11.81
C GLY A 323 -11.26 9.06 13.30
N ARG A 324 -10.26 9.02 14.17
CA ARG A 324 -10.45 9.05 15.62
C ARG A 324 -11.21 10.31 16.07
N TYR A 325 -10.78 11.50 15.64
CA TYR A 325 -11.47 12.75 15.97
C TYR A 325 -12.94 12.71 15.53
N LEU A 326 -13.21 12.21 14.34
CA LEU A 326 -14.58 12.10 13.79
C LEU A 326 -15.43 11.11 14.59
N LEU A 327 -14.92 9.91 14.87
CA LEU A 327 -15.64 8.87 15.60
C LEU A 327 -15.93 9.29 17.06
N GLU A 328 -14.97 9.93 17.72
CA GLU A 328 -15.15 10.43 19.07
C GLU A 328 -16.14 11.61 19.12
N GLN A 329 -16.02 12.60 18.21
CA GLN A 329 -16.83 13.81 18.24
C GLN A 329 -18.25 13.60 17.67
N LEU A 330 -18.41 12.78 16.63
CA LEU A 330 -19.70 12.59 15.98
C LEU A 330 -20.47 11.40 16.53
N ALA A 331 -19.82 10.24 16.70
CA ALA A 331 -20.46 9.02 17.17
C ALA A 331 -20.36 8.81 18.69
N GLY A 332 -19.52 9.58 19.40
CA GLY A 332 -19.32 9.44 20.85
C GLY A 332 -18.73 8.10 21.26
N ILE A 333 -17.86 7.51 20.42
CA ILE A 333 -17.24 6.21 20.69
C ILE A 333 -15.75 6.42 20.97
N PRO A 334 -15.24 6.02 22.16
CA PRO A 334 -13.82 6.03 22.45
C PRO A 334 -13.03 5.28 21.37
N THR A 335 -12.04 5.93 20.78
CA THR A 335 -11.30 5.39 19.64
C THR A 335 -9.79 5.48 19.88
N SER A 336 -9.10 4.36 19.76
CA SER A 336 -7.65 4.27 19.82
C SER A 336 -7.06 3.98 18.44
N VAL A 337 -5.93 4.62 18.13
CA VAL A 337 -5.22 4.40 16.86
C VAL A 337 -3.81 3.94 17.17
N HIS A 338 -3.45 2.79 16.63
CA HIS A 338 -2.16 2.16 16.89
C HIS A 338 -1.34 2.05 15.61
N TYR A 339 -0.02 2.18 15.75
CA TYR A 339 0.88 1.66 14.74
C TYR A 339 0.73 0.13 14.71
N ALA A 340 0.38 -0.42 13.56
CA ALA A 340 0.16 -1.85 13.42
C ALA A 340 1.43 -2.66 13.73
N SER A 341 2.60 -2.14 13.37
CA SER A 341 3.91 -2.72 13.70
C SER A 341 4.13 -2.91 15.20
N GLU A 342 3.71 -1.94 16.01
CA GLU A 342 3.85 -2.00 17.48
C GLU A 342 2.75 -2.87 18.12
N PHE A 343 1.52 -2.76 17.62
CA PHE A 343 0.38 -3.52 18.15
C PHE A 343 0.57 -5.04 18.07
N ARG A 344 1.29 -5.53 17.06
CA ARG A 344 1.62 -6.96 16.94
C ARG A 344 2.31 -7.53 18.18
N TYR A 345 3.15 -6.73 18.84
CA TYR A 345 4.00 -7.15 19.95
C TYR A 345 3.51 -6.65 21.31
N ALA A 346 2.87 -5.48 21.33
CA ALA A 346 2.33 -4.86 22.54
C ALA A 346 0.86 -4.44 22.35
N PRO A 347 -0.07 -5.39 22.14
CA PRO A 347 -1.47 -5.08 21.93
C PRO A 347 -2.14 -4.58 23.22
N SER A 348 -3.09 -3.66 23.08
CA SER A 348 -3.90 -3.14 24.18
C SER A 348 -4.69 -4.25 24.91
N PRO A 349 -5.05 -4.07 26.19
CA PRO A 349 -5.97 -4.99 26.87
C PRO A 349 -7.30 -5.12 26.14
N LEU A 350 -7.85 -6.34 26.10
CA LEU A 350 -9.12 -6.61 25.42
C LEU A 350 -10.29 -5.93 26.17
N VAL A 351 -11.04 -5.13 25.45
CA VAL A 351 -12.32 -4.54 25.89
C VAL A 351 -13.46 -5.30 25.18
N PRO A 352 -14.58 -5.63 25.89
CA PRO A 352 -15.72 -6.27 25.23
C PRO A 352 -16.35 -5.32 24.22
N ASN A 353 -17.08 -5.86 23.24
CA ASN A 353 -17.77 -5.12 22.19
C ASN A 353 -16.89 -4.06 21.50
N THR A 354 -15.67 -4.42 21.16
CA THR A 354 -14.74 -3.57 20.39
C THR A 354 -14.86 -3.88 18.90
N LEU A 355 -14.94 -2.83 18.08
CA LEU A 355 -14.74 -2.91 16.63
C LEU A 355 -13.27 -2.63 16.32
N THR A 356 -12.60 -3.53 15.65
CA THR A 356 -11.21 -3.35 15.19
C THR A 356 -11.18 -3.09 13.69
N ILE A 357 -10.51 -2.02 13.27
CA ILE A 357 -10.45 -1.54 11.88
C ILE A 357 -9.01 -1.63 11.37
N GLY A 358 -8.77 -2.44 10.35
CA GLY A 358 -7.50 -2.43 9.62
C GLY A 358 -7.56 -1.46 8.45
N VAL A 359 -6.60 -0.53 8.36
CA VAL A 359 -6.57 0.48 7.29
C VAL A 359 -5.30 0.35 6.48
N THR A 360 -5.45 0.08 5.19
CA THR A 360 -4.32 0.02 4.25
C THR A 360 -4.80 0.26 2.82
N GLN A 361 -4.09 1.10 2.09
CA GLN A 361 -4.43 1.42 0.68
C GLN A 361 -4.38 0.18 -0.20
N SER A 362 -3.33 -0.63 -0.10
CA SER A 362 -3.12 -1.82 -0.92
C SER A 362 -3.88 -3.05 -0.44
N GLY A 363 -4.27 -3.08 0.84
CA GLY A 363 -4.77 -4.29 1.49
C GLY A 363 -3.72 -5.38 1.71
N GLU A 364 -2.43 -5.05 1.51
CA GLU A 364 -1.31 -6.00 1.55
C GLU A 364 -0.20 -5.59 2.54
N THR A 365 -0.43 -4.59 3.39
CA THR A 365 0.56 -4.13 4.38
C THR A 365 0.77 -5.20 5.45
N ALA A 366 1.98 -5.78 5.51
CA ALA A 366 2.30 -6.92 6.35
C ALA A 366 1.95 -6.69 7.83
N ASP A 367 2.39 -5.56 8.38
CA ASP A 367 2.14 -5.24 9.79
C ASP A 367 0.63 -5.10 10.11
N THR A 368 -0.13 -4.47 9.21
CA THR A 368 -1.58 -4.29 9.40
C THR A 368 -2.31 -5.64 9.39
N LEU A 369 -1.95 -6.51 8.45
CA LEU A 369 -2.52 -7.86 8.34
C LEU A 369 -2.18 -8.73 9.56
N ALA A 370 -0.91 -8.72 9.96
CA ALA A 370 -0.45 -9.50 11.11
C ALA A 370 -1.04 -8.98 12.44
N ALA A 371 -1.22 -7.66 12.58
CA ALA A 371 -1.86 -7.08 13.76
C ALA A 371 -3.35 -7.48 13.86
N LEU A 372 -4.07 -7.51 12.73
CA LEU A 372 -5.47 -7.98 12.67
C LEU A 372 -5.58 -9.47 13.02
N GLU A 373 -4.69 -10.31 12.48
CA GLU A 373 -4.69 -11.73 12.80
C GLU A 373 -4.38 -11.98 14.28
N ARG A 374 -3.39 -11.26 14.81
CA ARG A 374 -3.07 -11.29 16.25
C ARG A 374 -4.28 -10.92 17.10
N GLU A 375 -5.03 -9.89 16.71
CA GLU A 375 -6.23 -9.46 17.43
C GLU A 375 -7.34 -10.53 17.35
N ARG A 376 -7.53 -11.15 16.19
CA ARG A 376 -8.47 -12.26 16.02
C ARG A 376 -8.16 -13.42 16.94
N GLU A 377 -6.89 -13.87 16.95
CA GLU A 377 -6.43 -14.97 17.81
C GLU A 377 -6.66 -14.69 19.29
N ARG A 378 -6.29 -13.47 19.75
CA ARG A 378 -6.47 -13.06 21.14
C ARG A 378 -7.93 -13.08 21.57
N ARG A 379 -8.83 -12.56 20.72
CA ARG A 379 -10.28 -12.52 20.99
C ARG A 379 -10.88 -13.92 20.98
N THR A 380 -10.54 -14.74 20.00
CA THR A 380 -10.96 -16.14 19.93
C THR A 380 -10.51 -16.92 21.19
N HIS A 381 -9.28 -16.72 21.60
CA HIS A 381 -8.76 -17.34 22.82
C HIS A 381 -9.49 -16.85 24.08
N LYS A 382 -9.79 -15.55 24.17
CA LYS A 382 -10.53 -14.98 25.29
C LYS A 382 -11.95 -15.54 25.38
N VAL A 383 -12.68 -15.63 24.28
CA VAL A 383 -14.02 -16.23 24.22
C VAL A 383 -13.96 -17.69 24.65
N SER A 384 -12.99 -18.49 24.16
CA SER A 384 -12.84 -19.89 24.52
C SER A 384 -12.55 -20.09 26.02
N GLN A 385 -11.83 -19.15 26.66
CA GLN A 385 -11.52 -19.21 28.09
C GLN A 385 -12.69 -18.80 29.00
N THR A 386 -13.46 -17.80 28.57
CA THR A 386 -14.45 -17.16 29.45
C THR A 386 -15.90 -17.54 29.12
N GLY A 387 -16.16 -18.02 27.90
CA GLY A 387 -17.53 -18.19 27.38
C GLY A 387 -18.28 -16.88 27.16
N ASP A 388 -17.58 -15.73 27.15
CA ASP A 388 -18.18 -14.40 26.98
C ASP A 388 -18.04 -13.93 25.53
N ASP A 389 -19.12 -14.07 24.75
CA ASP A 389 -19.17 -13.72 23.33
C ASP A 389 -18.98 -12.21 23.05
N ARG A 390 -19.08 -11.34 24.06
CA ARG A 390 -18.80 -9.91 23.91
C ARG A 390 -17.35 -9.62 23.54
N TYR A 391 -16.45 -10.55 23.80
CA TYR A 391 -15.05 -10.49 23.36
C TYR A 391 -14.83 -11.03 21.93
N GLY A 392 -15.89 -11.48 21.25
CA GLY A 392 -15.81 -11.94 19.86
C GLY A 392 -15.15 -10.93 18.92
N ALA A 393 -14.42 -11.41 17.92
CA ALA A 393 -13.74 -10.57 16.96
C ALA A 393 -14.75 -9.91 16.02
N ARG A 394 -14.79 -8.57 16.02
CA ARG A 394 -15.51 -7.73 15.06
C ARG A 394 -14.46 -6.97 14.26
N LEU A 395 -14.11 -7.48 13.08
CA LEU A 395 -13.03 -6.94 12.26
C LEU A 395 -13.57 -6.40 10.95
N ILE A 396 -13.22 -5.16 10.62
CA ILE A 396 -13.48 -4.57 9.30
C ILE A 396 -12.20 -4.01 8.69
N GLY A 397 -12.22 -3.82 7.36
CA GLY A 397 -11.12 -3.22 6.62
C GLY A 397 -11.52 -1.95 5.90
N ILE A 398 -10.58 -1.00 5.77
CA ILE A 398 -10.68 0.13 4.84
C ILE A 398 -9.54 -0.03 3.83
N THR A 399 -9.88 -0.23 2.55
CA THR A 399 -8.90 -0.48 1.50
C THR A 399 -9.38 0.01 0.13
N ASN A 400 -8.43 0.23 -0.77
CA ASN A 400 -8.72 0.55 -2.18
C ASN A 400 -8.86 -0.71 -3.07
N ARG A 401 -8.68 -1.91 -2.48
CA ARG A 401 -8.67 -3.19 -3.20
C ARG A 401 -9.46 -4.26 -2.46
N SER A 402 -10.63 -4.57 -2.94
CA SER A 402 -11.51 -5.61 -2.36
C SER A 402 -10.90 -7.01 -2.41
N GLU A 403 -10.10 -7.28 -3.44
CA GLU A 403 -9.48 -8.57 -3.70
C GLU A 403 -8.14 -8.79 -2.97
N SER A 404 -7.76 -7.87 -2.14
CA SER A 404 -6.53 -7.95 -1.36
C SER A 404 -6.60 -8.99 -0.23
N THR A 405 -5.45 -9.28 0.36
CA THR A 405 -5.36 -10.14 1.54
C THR A 405 -6.23 -9.62 2.69
N LEU A 406 -6.29 -8.28 2.88
CA LEU A 406 -7.20 -7.68 3.86
C LEU A 406 -8.66 -8.07 3.58
N GLY A 407 -9.10 -8.04 2.30
CA GLY A 407 -10.45 -8.40 1.90
C GLY A 407 -10.84 -9.85 2.21
N HIS A 408 -9.86 -10.75 2.24
CA HIS A 408 -10.06 -12.14 2.65
C HIS A 408 -9.89 -12.35 4.16
N THR A 409 -9.25 -11.41 4.84
CA THR A 409 -8.96 -11.51 6.29
C THR A 409 -10.13 -11.02 7.14
N VAL A 410 -10.84 -9.97 6.73
CA VAL A 410 -11.92 -9.36 7.52
C VAL A 410 -13.30 -9.78 7.04
N GLN A 411 -14.32 -9.54 7.87
CA GLN A 411 -15.71 -9.90 7.57
C GLN A 411 -16.39 -8.89 6.63
N ASP A 412 -16.06 -7.61 6.79
CA ASP A 412 -16.67 -6.51 6.05
C ASP A 412 -15.61 -5.49 5.63
N LEU A 413 -15.82 -4.86 4.46
CA LEU A 413 -14.91 -3.88 3.88
C LEU A 413 -15.61 -2.56 3.58
N ILE A 414 -14.92 -1.46 3.85
CA ILE A 414 -15.21 -0.16 3.25
C ILE A 414 -14.20 0.03 2.12
N ILE A 415 -14.69 -0.04 0.88
CA ILE A 415 -13.85 0.14 -0.31
C ILE A 415 -13.75 1.61 -0.65
N THR A 416 -12.52 2.11 -0.78
CA THR A 416 -12.25 3.49 -1.19
C THR A 416 -12.16 3.57 -2.73
N PRO A 417 -13.11 4.22 -3.43
CA PRO A 417 -13.14 4.26 -4.89
C PRO A 417 -12.15 5.29 -5.47
N ALA A 418 -10.86 5.20 -5.09
CA ALA A 418 -9.83 6.14 -5.52
C ALA A 418 -9.16 5.75 -6.86
N GLY A 419 -9.50 4.59 -7.43
CA GLY A 419 -8.80 4.06 -8.59
C GLY A 419 -7.35 3.68 -8.29
N ILE A 420 -6.56 3.47 -9.34
CA ILE A 420 -5.14 3.12 -9.18
C ILE A 420 -4.33 4.36 -8.79
N GLU A 421 -3.46 4.22 -7.82
CA GLU A 421 -2.46 5.21 -7.40
C GLU A 421 -1.07 4.63 -7.60
N VAL A 422 -0.30 5.25 -8.51
CA VAL A 422 1.02 4.79 -8.97
C VAL A 422 2.15 5.44 -8.19
N GLY A 423 2.04 6.73 -7.91
CA GLY A 423 3.03 7.46 -7.10
C GLY A 423 3.23 6.77 -5.75
N VAL A 424 4.50 6.59 -5.34
CA VAL A 424 4.82 5.91 -4.07
C VAL A 424 4.23 6.68 -2.90
N ALA A 425 4.40 7.99 -2.86
CA ALA A 425 3.81 8.86 -1.85
C ALA A 425 2.29 9.00 -2.08
N ALA A 426 1.48 8.54 -1.15
CA ALA A 426 0.03 8.55 -1.25
C ALA A 426 -0.54 9.98 -1.20
N THR A 427 -1.56 10.25 -2.03
CA THR A 427 -2.29 11.52 -2.09
C THR A 427 -3.80 11.29 -2.15
N LYS A 428 -4.34 10.89 -3.29
CA LYS A 428 -5.78 10.69 -3.49
C LYS A 428 -6.35 9.56 -2.64
N THR A 429 -5.58 8.53 -2.36
CA THR A 429 -6.02 7.42 -1.49
C THR A 429 -6.09 7.84 -0.03
N PHE A 430 -5.23 8.75 0.43
CA PHE A 430 -5.36 9.39 1.75
C PHE A 430 -6.71 10.13 1.86
N THR A 431 -7.03 10.97 0.88
CA THR A 431 -8.29 11.71 0.84
C THR A 431 -9.49 10.76 0.82
N ALA A 432 -9.42 9.66 0.07
CA ALA A 432 -10.48 8.64 0.07
C ALA A 432 -10.63 7.92 1.42
N GLN A 433 -9.54 7.65 2.13
CA GLN A 433 -9.59 7.10 3.50
C GLN A 433 -10.23 8.08 4.48
N LEU A 434 -9.96 9.39 4.34
CA LEU A 434 -10.68 10.39 5.14
C LEU A 434 -12.19 10.30 4.91
N LEU A 435 -12.64 10.24 3.64
CA LEU A 435 -14.07 10.12 3.30
C LEU A 435 -14.68 8.83 3.86
N ALA A 436 -13.96 7.71 3.86
CA ALA A 436 -14.43 6.47 4.50
C ALA A 436 -14.65 6.65 6.00
N PHE A 437 -13.78 7.40 6.69
CA PHE A 437 -13.96 7.71 8.11
C PHE A 437 -15.12 8.70 8.36
N TYR A 438 -15.34 9.71 7.50
CA TYR A 438 -16.52 10.56 7.59
C TYR A 438 -17.80 9.72 7.45
N ALA A 439 -17.84 8.84 6.47
CA ALA A 439 -19.00 7.99 6.25
C ALA A 439 -19.26 7.05 7.43
N LEU A 440 -18.22 6.39 7.96
CA LEU A 440 -18.34 5.50 9.12
C LEU A 440 -18.77 6.25 10.38
N ALA A 441 -18.20 7.44 10.64
CA ALA A 441 -18.54 8.24 11.80
C ALA A 441 -19.99 8.74 11.75
N LEU A 442 -20.47 9.13 10.55
CA LEU A 442 -21.86 9.56 10.35
C LEU A 442 -22.84 8.38 10.43
N ASP A 443 -22.50 7.21 9.87
CA ASP A 443 -23.33 6.01 9.97
C ASP A 443 -23.51 5.58 11.43
N LEU A 444 -22.42 5.55 12.20
CA LEU A 444 -22.46 5.27 13.64
C LEU A 444 -23.18 6.36 14.42
N ALA A 445 -23.03 7.64 14.04
CA ALA A 445 -23.74 8.74 14.70
C ALA A 445 -25.26 8.64 14.48
N ILE A 446 -25.69 8.27 13.27
CA ILE A 446 -27.12 8.01 12.97
C ILE A 446 -27.62 6.82 13.78
N TYR A 447 -26.89 5.70 13.74
CA TYR A 447 -27.26 4.49 14.49
C TYR A 447 -27.41 4.75 16.00
N ARG A 448 -26.49 5.50 16.60
CA ARG A 448 -26.47 5.82 18.03
C ARG A 448 -27.36 7.01 18.41
N GLN A 449 -27.87 7.74 17.43
CA GLN A 449 -28.60 9.01 17.64
C GLN A 449 -27.77 10.01 18.46
N SER A 450 -26.46 10.03 18.26
CA SER A 450 -25.53 10.90 19.00
C SER A 450 -25.49 12.34 18.46
N LEU A 451 -25.99 12.59 17.27
CA LEU A 451 -26.11 13.91 16.65
C LEU A 451 -27.56 14.16 16.17
N PRO A 452 -28.05 15.39 16.26
CA PRO A 452 -29.27 15.81 15.59
C PRO A 452 -29.15 15.72 14.06
N LEU A 453 -30.25 15.38 13.38
CA LEU A 453 -30.26 15.19 11.92
C LEU A 453 -29.85 16.45 11.15
N ASP A 454 -30.21 17.64 11.61
CA ASP A 454 -29.83 18.91 11.01
C ASP A 454 -28.32 19.12 11.02
N GLN A 455 -27.62 18.71 12.08
CA GLN A 455 -26.16 18.77 12.13
C GLN A 455 -25.50 17.77 11.17
N ILE A 456 -26.08 16.58 11.02
CA ILE A 456 -25.63 15.57 10.04
C ILE A 456 -25.78 16.13 8.62
N LEU A 457 -26.95 16.70 8.30
CA LEU A 457 -27.22 17.28 6.98
C LEU A 457 -26.33 18.49 6.68
N ASN A 458 -26.06 19.35 7.67
CA ASN A 458 -25.12 20.45 7.53
C ASN A 458 -23.69 19.97 7.21
N LEU A 459 -23.23 18.92 7.90
CA LEU A 459 -21.91 18.34 7.63
C LEU A 459 -21.83 17.69 6.25
N LEU A 460 -22.88 16.98 5.83
CA LEU A 460 -22.99 16.44 4.48
C LEU A 460 -23.00 17.55 3.42
N GLY A 461 -23.73 18.64 3.63
CA GLY A 461 -23.71 19.81 2.77
C GLY A 461 -22.32 20.43 2.64
N ALA A 462 -21.56 20.50 3.74
CA ALA A 462 -20.18 20.95 3.72
C ALA A 462 -19.28 19.97 2.91
N LEU A 463 -19.40 18.65 3.10
CA LEU A 463 -18.66 17.64 2.34
C LEU A 463 -18.95 17.73 0.83
N GLN A 464 -20.18 17.99 0.41
CA GLN A 464 -20.58 18.15 -0.99
C GLN A 464 -19.89 19.35 -1.67
N GLN A 465 -19.50 20.38 -0.93
CA GLN A 465 -18.82 21.55 -1.47
C GLN A 465 -17.31 21.33 -1.65
N ILE A 466 -16.72 20.37 -0.95
CA ILE A 466 -15.27 20.12 -0.95
C ILE A 466 -14.69 19.90 -2.35
N PRO A 467 -15.29 19.11 -3.26
CA PRO A 467 -14.73 18.93 -4.60
C PRO A 467 -14.54 20.24 -5.37
N SER A 468 -15.55 21.10 -5.37
CA SER A 468 -15.50 22.39 -6.07
C SER A 468 -14.51 23.35 -5.43
N GLN A 469 -14.46 23.39 -4.11
CA GLN A 469 -13.49 24.21 -3.35
C GLN A 469 -12.06 23.74 -3.60
N MET A 470 -11.84 22.44 -3.71
CA MET A 470 -10.54 21.85 -4.01
C MET A 470 -10.11 22.14 -5.45
N GLU A 471 -11.01 22.05 -6.44
CA GLU A 471 -10.75 22.45 -7.83
C GLU A 471 -10.36 23.92 -7.93
N GLN A 472 -11.06 24.78 -7.21
CA GLN A 472 -10.73 26.21 -7.14
C GLN A 472 -9.35 26.41 -6.51
N LEU A 473 -9.02 25.72 -5.42
CA LEU A 473 -7.71 25.80 -4.76
C LEU A 473 -6.59 25.39 -5.73
N LEU A 474 -6.72 24.24 -6.38
CA LEU A 474 -5.76 23.73 -7.35
C LEU A 474 -5.56 24.75 -8.50
N SER A 475 -6.63 25.25 -9.09
CA SER A 475 -6.55 26.15 -10.23
C SER A 475 -5.97 27.55 -9.90
N THR A 476 -6.18 28.04 -8.67
CA THR A 476 -5.78 29.39 -8.29
C THR A 476 -4.43 29.47 -7.59
N GLN A 477 -4.01 28.40 -6.88
CA GLN A 477 -2.85 28.48 -6.00
C GLN A 477 -1.65 27.67 -6.45
N GLU A 478 -1.80 26.69 -7.34
CA GLU A 478 -0.72 25.80 -7.75
C GLU A 478 0.53 26.58 -8.21
N LYS A 479 0.36 27.58 -9.07
CA LYS A 479 1.48 28.40 -9.55
C LYS A 479 2.14 29.24 -8.44
N ALA A 480 1.37 29.72 -7.48
CA ALA A 480 1.90 30.46 -6.34
C ALA A 480 2.71 29.53 -5.42
N ILE A 481 2.23 28.29 -5.21
CA ILE A 481 2.93 27.26 -4.44
C ILE A 481 4.22 26.83 -5.15
N GLU A 482 4.19 26.65 -6.48
CA GLU A 482 5.39 26.39 -7.28
C GLU A 482 6.43 27.50 -7.09
N THR A 483 6.00 28.77 -7.16
CA THR A 483 6.88 29.92 -6.94
C THR A 483 7.43 29.95 -5.52
N LEU A 484 6.61 29.62 -4.52
CA LEU A 484 7.03 29.52 -3.12
C LEU A 484 8.07 28.42 -2.92
N ALA A 485 7.88 27.28 -3.57
CA ALA A 485 8.79 26.13 -3.47
C ALA A 485 10.23 26.47 -3.86
N HIS A 486 10.45 27.41 -4.80
CA HIS A 486 11.80 27.89 -5.16
C HIS A 486 12.55 28.49 -3.98
N GLN A 487 11.86 29.13 -3.05
CA GLN A 487 12.50 29.76 -1.89
C GLN A 487 12.97 28.74 -0.83
N PHE A 488 12.41 27.52 -0.88
CA PHE A 488 12.66 26.48 0.11
C PHE A 488 13.32 25.22 -0.48
N ALA A 489 13.67 25.23 -1.76
CA ALA A 489 14.28 24.07 -2.41
C ALA A 489 15.62 23.63 -1.79
N GLU A 490 16.39 24.56 -1.23
CA GLU A 490 17.69 24.29 -0.59
C GLU A 490 17.59 24.11 0.94
N THR A 491 16.39 24.20 1.51
CA THR A 491 16.16 24.05 2.95
C THR A 491 16.41 22.58 3.37
N GLN A 492 16.97 22.37 4.57
CA GLN A 492 17.28 21.04 5.07
C GLN A 492 16.27 20.53 6.10
N ASP A 493 15.62 21.44 6.82
CA ASP A 493 14.69 21.15 7.90
C ASP A 493 13.38 21.90 7.70
N PHE A 494 12.27 21.30 8.12
CA PHE A 494 10.93 21.90 8.15
C PHE A 494 10.17 21.46 9.39
N ILE A 495 9.39 22.37 9.95
CA ILE A 495 8.44 22.07 11.03
C ILE A 495 7.03 22.34 10.55
N PHE A 496 6.13 21.40 10.84
CA PHE A 496 4.70 21.50 10.54
C PHE A 496 3.90 21.54 11.84
N LEU A 497 3.06 22.56 11.99
CA LEU A 497 2.24 22.76 13.17
C LEU A 497 0.75 22.63 12.83
N GLY A 498 0.05 21.80 13.57
CA GLY A 498 -1.40 21.68 13.51
C GLY A 498 -1.99 21.46 14.89
N ARG A 499 -3.30 21.64 15.07
CA ARG A 499 -3.98 21.40 16.33
C ARG A 499 -5.36 20.78 16.10
N GLY A 500 -5.85 19.98 17.07
CA GLY A 500 -7.11 19.26 16.89
C GLY A 500 -7.06 18.35 15.65
N ILE A 501 -8.13 18.36 14.89
CA ILE A 501 -8.29 17.51 13.69
C ILE A 501 -7.24 17.80 12.58
N ASN A 502 -6.58 18.98 12.61
CA ASN A 502 -5.52 19.35 11.69
C ASN A 502 -4.10 18.98 12.16
N PHE A 503 -3.92 18.44 13.38
CA PHE A 503 -2.62 17.90 13.77
C PHE A 503 -2.19 16.70 12.90
N PRO A 504 -3.05 15.70 12.63
CA PRO A 504 -2.70 14.63 11.68
C PRO A 504 -2.34 15.14 10.28
N ILE A 505 -2.88 16.26 9.84
CA ILE A 505 -2.54 16.86 8.53
C ILE A 505 -1.14 17.49 8.55
N ALA A 506 -0.74 18.06 9.68
CA ALA A 506 0.65 18.51 9.86
C ALA A 506 1.63 17.32 9.80
N LEU A 507 1.30 16.19 10.39
CA LEU A 507 2.08 14.95 10.28
C LEU A 507 2.16 14.47 8.83
N GLU A 508 1.04 14.48 8.11
CA GLU A 508 0.98 14.03 6.71
C GLU A 508 1.77 14.96 5.78
N GLY A 509 1.69 16.28 5.97
CA GLY A 509 2.49 17.26 5.22
C GLY A 509 3.99 17.05 5.43
N ALA A 510 4.41 16.85 6.69
CA ALA A 510 5.79 16.52 7.03
C ALA A 510 6.24 15.20 6.41
N LEU A 511 5.38 14.17 6.41
CA LEU A 511 5.66 12.88 5.79
C LEU A 511 5.84 13.05 4.27
N LYS A 512 4.94 13.72 3.58
CA LYS A 512 5.05 13.94 2.12
C LYS A 512 6.35 14.67 1.76
N LEU A 513 6.72 15.70 2.51
CA LEU A 513 7.95 16.43 2.24
C LEU A 513 9.19 15.55 2.42
N LYS A 514 9.30 14.80 3.52
CA LYS A 514 10.46 13.91 3.77
C LYS A 514 10.56 12.76 2.78
N GLU A 515 9.44 12.17 2.38
CA GLU A 515 9.40 11.03 1.46
C GLU A 515 9.98 11.36 0.09
N ILE A 516 9.61 12.49 -0.49
CA ILE A 516 9.92 12.79 -1.89
C ILE A 516 11.05 13.81 -2.06
N SER A 517 11.31 14.67 -1.08
CA SER A 517 12.37 15.69 -1.16
C SER A 517 13.62 15.36 -0.36
N TYR A 518 13.53 14.39 0.56
CA TYR A 518 14.59 14.00 1.52
C TYR A 518 14.98 15.11 2.49
N ILE A 519 14.15 16.15 2.62
CA ILE A 519 14.27 17.18 3.65
C ILE A 519 13.80 16.57 4.96
N HIS A 520 14.53 16.82 6.05
CA HIS A 520 14.07 16.45 7.38
C HIS A 520 12.85 17.31 7.75
N ALA A 521 11.72 16.69 7.97
CA ALA A 521 10.46 17.36 8.26
C ALA A 521 9.71 16.67 9.39
N GLU A 522 9.22 17.43 10.35
CA GLU A 522 8.49 16.92 11.50
C GLU A 522 7.18 17.68 11.71
N GLY A 523 6.13 16.93 12.09
CA GLY A 523 4.83 17.48 12.45
C GLY A 523 4.63 17.43 13.97
N TYR A 524 4.13 18.53 14.55
CA TYR A 524 3.84 18.62 15.97
C TYR A 524 2.44 19.15 16.24
N PRO A 525 1.79 18.73 17.34
CA PRO A 525 0.70 19.51 17.91
C PRO A 525 1.24 20.90 18.26
N ALA A 526 0.62 21.96 17.74
CA ALA A 526 1.18 23.31 17.86
C ALA A 526 1.45 23.72 19.33
N GLY A 527 0.63 23.24 20.27
CA GLY A 527 0.86 23.49 21.70
C GLY A 527 2.10 22.82 22.27
N GLU A 528 2.52 21.65 21.68
CA GLU A 528 3.69 20.91 22.13
C GLU A 528 5.02 21.51 21.65
N MET A 529 4.97 22.45 20.70
CA MET A 529 6.18 23.16 20.24
C MET A 529 7.00 23.72 21.38
N LYS A 530 6.36 24.22 22.44
CA LYS A 530 7.01 24.81 23.63
C LYS A 530 7.77 23.79 24.48
N HIS A 531 7.46 22.52 24.36
CA HIS A 531 7.99 21.45 25.21
C HIS A 531 9.21 20.73 24.61
N GLY A 532 9.96 21.43 23.74
CA GLY A 532 11.20 20.94 23.14
C GLY A 532 11.45 21.48 21.74
N PRO A 533 10.57 21.24 20.77
CA PRO A 533 10.80 21.60 19.35
C PRO A 533 11.12 23.08 19.11
N ILE A 534 10.67 23.98 19.95
CA ILE A 534 10.95 25.41 19.88
C ILE A 534 12.47 25.71 19.91
N ALA A 535 13.28 24.81 20.45
CA ALA A 535 14.73 24.94 20.47
C ALA A 535 15.38 24.82 19.08
N LEU A 536 14.66 24.25 18.10
CA LEU A 536 15.11 24.08 16.72
C LEU A 536 14.86 25.32 15.86
N LEU A 537 14.06 26.28 16.34
CA LEU A 537 13.61 27.42 15.54
C LEU A 537 14.70 28.48 15.39
N ASP A 538 14.95 28.84 14.15
CA ASP A 538 15.75 29.99 13.73
C ASP A 538 15.28 30.47 12.33
N ALA A 539 15.96 31.46 11.76
CA ALA A 539 15.65 32.00 10.44
C ALA A 539 15.82 31.01 9.26
N LYS A 540 16.42 29.84 9.50
CA LYS A 540 16.67 28.81 8.47
C LYS A 540 15.63 27.72 8.46
N VAL A 541 14.90 27.53 9.57
CA VAL A 541 13.88 26.48 9.71
C VAL A 541 12.49 27.06 9.41
N PRO A 542 11.90 26.78 8.23
CA PRO A 542 10.54 27.21 7.94
C PRO A 542 9.53 26.45 8.80
N VAL A 543 8.48 27.17 9.20
CA VAL A 543 7.38 26.60 10.00
C VAL A 543 6.09 26.73 9.21
N VAL A 544 5.54 25.60 8.79
CA VAL A 544 4.22 25.53 8.19
C VAL A 544 3.18 25.42 9.30
N THR A 545 2.20 26.33 9.32
CA THR A 545 1.15 26.33 10.35
C THR A 545 -0.22 26.21 9.71
N ILE A 546 -0.98 25.19 10.11
CA ILE A 546 -2.35 24.97 9.66
C ILE A 546 -3.30 25.63 10.64
N ALA A 547 -3.84 26.80 10.27
CA ALA A 547 -4.74 27.60 11.10
C ALA A 547 -6.11 27.76 10.41
N VAL A 548 -7.07 26.93 10.82
CA VAL A 548 -8.46 26.95 10.32
C VAL A 548 -9.38 27.52 11.38
N PRO A 549 -10.29 28.44 11.02
CA PRO A 549 -11.30 28.95 11.95
C PRO A 549 -12.09 27.84 12.65
N GLY A 550 -12.14 27.87 13.97
CA GLY A 550 -12.76 26.86 14.80
C GLY A 550 -12.33 26.99 16.25
N VAL A 551 -12.50 25.92 17.03
CA VAL A 551 -12.30 25.94 18.50
C VAL A 551 -10.86 26.26 18.90
N VAL A 552 -9.88 25.89 18.07
CA VAL A 552 -8.45 26.01 18.40
C VAL A 552 -7.74 27.10 17.60
N TYR A 553 -8.43 27.85 16.76
CA TYR A 553 -7.86 28.82 15.81
C TYR A 553 -6.93 29.83 16.47
N GLU A 554 -7.42 30.60 17.43
CA GLU A 554 -6.65 31.61 18.17
C GLU A 554 -5.40 31.02 18.86
N LYS A 555 -5.51 29.77 19.32
CA LYS A 555 -4.38 29.09 19.97
C LYS A 555 -3.31 28.69 18.98
N VAL A 556 -3.71 28.31 17.76
CA VAL A 556 -2.77 28.01 16.67
C VAL A 556 -2.05 29.27 16.23
N LEU A 557 -2.77 30.37 16.03
CA LEU A 557 -2.19 31.67 15.67
C LEU A 557 -1.19 32.14 16.74
N SER A 558 -1.55 32.03 18.02
CA SER A 558 -0.63 32.36 19.12
C SER A 558 0.63 31.49 19.09
N ASN A 559 0.53 30.19 18.81
CA ASN A 559 1.71 29.32 18.68
C ASN A 559 2.57 29.70 17.44
N ALA A 560 1.96 30.09 16.33
CA ALA A 560 2.69 30.59 15.17
C ALA A 560 3.43 31.90 15.48
N GLN A 561 2.83 32.82 16.22
CA GLN A 561 3.48 34.07 16.66
C GLN A 561 4.67 33.78 17.59
N GLU A 562 4.59 32.76 18.45
CA GLU A 562 5.72 32.33 19.27
C GLU A 562 6.89 31.81 18.44
N ALA A 563 6.60 31.11 17.33
CA ALA A 563 7.63 30.69 16.37
C ALA A 563 8.24 31.89 15.65
N LYS A 564 7.40 32.85 15.22
CA LYS A 564 7.87 34.11 14.58
C LYS A 564 8.78 34.93 15.50
N ALA A 565 8.48 34.97 16.78
CA ALA A 565 9.32 35.65 17.78
C ALA A 565 10.74 35.05 17.94
N ARG A 566 11.02 33.93 17.26
CA ARG A 566 12.32 33.24 17.17
C ARG A 566 12.88 33.23 15.76
N ASP A 567 12.48 34.26 15.00
CA ASP A 567 12.90 34.47 13.61
C ASP A 567 12.51 33.37 12.61
N ALA A 568 11.65 32.43 13.00
CA ALA A 568 11.17 31.39 12.09
C ALA A 568 10.38 32.02 10.91
N ARG A 569 10.64 31.52 9.71
CA ARG A 569 9.87 31.90 8.49
C ARG A 569 8.55 31.16 8.46
N LEU A 570 7.44 31.88 8.57
CA LEU A 570 6.11 31.29 8.69
C LEU A 570 5.40 31.12 7.35
N ILE A 571 4.92 29.90 7.08
CA ILE A 571 4.03 29.59 5.97
C ILE A 571 2.67 29.23 6.58
N GLY A 572 1.67 30.09 6.41
CA GLY A 572 0.32 29.87 6.92
C GLY A 572 -0.54 29.11 5.90
N VAL A 573 -1.22 28.05 6.33
CA VAL A 573 -2.32 27.40 5.62
C VAL A 573 -3.61 27.80 6.34
N SER A 574 -4.24 28.89 5.88
CA SER A 574 -5.29 29.60 6.61
C SER A 574 -6.16 30.39 5.64
N PRO A 575 -7.43 30.72 5.96
CA PRO A 575 -8.17 31.69 5.20
C PRO A 575 -7.46 33.06 5.17
N ALA A 576 -7.59 33.77 4.05
CA ALA A 576 -7.05 35.13 3.92
C ALA A 576 -7.87 36.12 4.77
N GLY A 577 -7.18 37.02 5.46
CA GLY A 577 -7.80 38.09 6.28
C GLY A 577 -6.88 38.56 7.41
N GLY A 578 -7.21 39.67 8.05
CA GLY A 578 -6.35 40.44 8.96
C GLY A 578 -5.66 39.64 10.09
N GLU A 579 -6.22 38.53 10.56
CA GLU A 579 -5.62 37.67 11.57
C GLU A 579 -4.47 36.81 11.03
N SER A 580 -4.40 36.59 9.70
CA SER A 580 -3.37 35.81 9.03
C SER A 580 -2.26 36.68 8.40
N ASP A 581 -2.34 38.01 8.49
CA ASP A 581 -1.42 38.95 7.83
C ASP A 581 0.02 38.90 8.41
N PHE A 582 0.23 38.27 9.56
CA PHE A 582 1.55 38.11 10.14
C PHE A 582 2.37 36.95 9.53
N PHE A 583 1.77 36.05 8.78
CA PHE A 583 2.50 35.02 8.06
C PHE A 583 3.40 35.62 6.97
N ASP A 584 4.61 35.12 6.83
CA ASP A 584 5.52 35.59 5.77
C ASP A 584 5.04 35.12 4.39
N HIS A 585 4.41 33.97 4.35
CA HIS A 585 3.74 33.40 3.18
C HIS A 585 2.41 32.82 3.58
N LEU A 586 1.36 33.09 2.80
CA LEU A 586 0.04 32.53 3.03
C LEU A 586 -0.36 31.62 1.86
N LEU A 587 -0.81 30.43 2.19
CA LEU A 587 -1.49 29.48 1.32
C LEU A 587 -2.99 29.55 1.66
N PRO A 588 -3.76 30.43 0.95
CA PRO A 588 -5.11 30.77 1.38
C PRO A 588 -6.08 29.61 1.16
N LEU A 589 -6.96 29.39 2.15
CA LEU A 589 -8.02 28.40 2.12
C LEU A 589 -9.39 29.08 2.05
N PRO A 590 -10.42 28.45 1.47
CA PRO A 590 -11.79 28.87 1.70
C PRO A 590 -12.17 28.68 3.17
N VAL A 591 -13.08 29.52 3.67
CA VAL A 591 -13.64 29.33 5.00
C VAL A 591 -14.58 28.13 4.99
N VAL A 592 -14.26 27.11 5.79
CA VAL A 592 -15.02 25.86 5.89
C VAL A 592 -15.20 25.47 7.34
N ASP A 593 -16.15 24.57 7.62
CA ASP A 593 -16.27 23.92 8.93
C ASP A 593 -14.95 23.22 9.27
N GLU A 594 -14.43 23.45 10.50
CA GLU A 594 -13.17 22.87 10.97
C GLU A 594 -13.15 21.34 10.77
N ARG A 595 -14.29 20.68 10.95
CA ARG A 595 -14.41 19.22 10.85
C ARG A 595 -14.15 18.67 9.45
N VAL A 596 -14.40 19.44 8.37
CA VAL A 596 -14.12 19.01 6.97
C VAL A 596 -12.83 19.60 6.41
N SER A 597 -12.18 20.48 7.16
CA SER A 597 -10.94 21.14 6.74
C SER A 597 -9.79 20.21 6.37
N PRO A 598 -9.61 19.01 6.98
CA PRO A 598 -8.54 18.08 6.62
C PRO A 598 -8.48 17.77 5.12
N LEU A 599 -9.63 17.70 4.45
CA LEU A 599 -9.74 17.42 3.01
C LEU A 599 -9.15 18.54 2.13
N LEU A 600 -9.14 19.79 2.62
CA LEU A 600 -8.60 20.94 1.89
C LEU A 600 -7.19 21.31 2.35
N THR A 601 -6.91 21.24 3.66
CA THR A 601 -5.63 21.67 4.23
C THR A 601 -4.45 20.81 3.79
N VAL A 602 -4.70 19.54 3.43
CA VAL A 602 -3.64 18.63 2.95
C VAL A 602 -3.13 18.99 1.54
N VAL A 603 -3.98 19.58 0.68
CA VAL A 603 -3.65 19.81 -0.73
C VAL A 603 -2.50 20.79 -0.94
N PRO A 604 -2.47 21.99 -0.31
CA PRO A 604 -1.32 22.88 -0.40
C PRO A 604 -0.01 22.26 0.09
N LEU A 605 -0.08 21.37 1.09
CA LEU A 605 1.09 20.66 1.63
C LEU A 605 1.62 19.63 0.64
N GLN A 606 0.72 18.88 -0.02
CA GLN A 606 1.08 17.93 -1.09
C GLN A 606 1.74 18.65 -2.26
N LEU A 607 1.17 19.77 -2.72
CA LEU A 607 1.73 20.58 -3.80
C LEU A 607 3.10 21.16 -3.42
N LEU A 608 3.25 21.72 -2.21
CA LEU A 608 4.52 22.28 -1.74
C LEU A 608 5.62 21.20 -1.71
N ALA A 609 5.32 20.03 -1.16
CA ALA A 609 6.24 18.91 -1.13
C ALA A 609 6.62 18.45 -2.55
N TYR A 610 5.62 18.34 -3.44
CA TYR A 610 5.81 17.96 -4.84
C TYR A 610 6.75 18.94 -5.56
N TYR A 611 6.48 20.25 -5.50
CA TYR A 611 7.27 21.24 -6.22
C TYR A 611 8.68 21.37 -5.67
N ILE A 612 8.88 21.34 -4.36
CA ILE A 612 10.21 21.31 -3.75
C ILE A 612 11.01 20.10 -4.28
N ALA A 613 10.44 18.90 -4.29
CA ALA A 613 11.12 17.71 -4.77
C ALA A 613 11.42 17.76 -6.28
N ALA A 614 10.47 18.25 -7.08
CA ALA A 614 10.63 18.39 -8.53
C ALA A 614 11.72 19.42 -8.89
N LEU A 615 11.83 20.53 -8.15
CA LEU A 615 12.87 21.55 -8.31
C LEU A 615 14.25 21.02 -7.93
N ARG A 616 14.34 20.12 -6.96
CA ARG A 616 15.58 19.42 -6.58
C ARG A 616 15.99 18.35 -7.61
N GLY A 617 15.22 18.14 -8.67
CA GLY A 617 15.49 17.13 -9.69
C GLY A 617 15.34 15.69 -9.22
N LEU A 618 14.55 15.47 -8.15
CA LEU A 618 14.33 14.16 -7.56
C LEU A 618 13.22 13.39 -8.28
N ASP A 619 13.28 12.07 -8.20
CA ASP A 619 12.21 11.20 -8.70
C ASP A 619 11.03 11.22 -7.72
N VAL A 620 10.00 11.99 -8.05
CA VAL A 620 8.83 12.19 -7.19
C VAL A 620 7.93 10.96 -7.14
N ASP A 621 7.84 10.24 -8.26
CA ASP A 621 6.97 9.05 -8.37
C ASP A 621 7.61 7.82 -7.70
N GLN A 622 8.94 7.73 -7.72
CA GLN A 622 9.73 6.61 -7.19
C GLN A 622 10.89 7.14 -6.30
N PRO A 623 10.58 7.72 -5.13
CA PRO A 623 11.61 8.23 -4.24
C PRO A 623 12.49 7.10 -3.69
N ARG A 624 13.78 7.40 -3.48
CA ARG A 624 14.75 6.40 -3.01
C ARG A 624 14.31 5.76 -1.68
N ASN A 625 14.62 4.49 -1.50
CA ASN A 625 14.39 3.74 -0.26
C ASN A 625 12.92 3.64 0.17
N LEU A 626 11.97 3.87 -0.74
CA LEU A 626 10.54 3.74 -0.47
C LEU A 626 9.88 2.82 -1.51
N ALA A 627 8.92 2.04 -1.05
CA ALA A 627 8.05 1.23 -1.87
C ALA A 627 6.59 1.61 -1.62
N LYS A 628 5.72 1.49 -2.64
CA LYS A 628 4.30 1.85 -2.54
C LYS A 628 3.56 1.09 -1.44
N SER A 629 3.95 -0.15 -1.17
CA SER A 629 3.34 -0.97 -0.14
C SER A 629 4.39 -1.88 0.50
N VAL A 630 4.40 -1.97 1.82
CA VAL A 630 5.34 -2.81 2.59
C VAL A 630 4.65 -4.13 2.90
N THR A 631 5.07 -5.20 2.22
CA THR A 631 4.47 -6.55 2.34
C THR A 631 5.38 -7.55 3.05
N VAL A 632 6.46 -7.09 3.60
CA VAL A 632 7.41 -7.87 4.42
C VAL A 632 7.72 -7.07 5.68
N GLU A 633 8.06 -7.78 6.74
CA GLU A 633 8.51 -7.20 7.98
C GLU A 633 9.98 -6.79 7.91
#